data_22c9e800a1be8aeeb8f364f8c417e01b
#
_entry.id   22c9e800a1be8aeeb8f364f8c417e01b
#
_cell.length_a   1.000
_cell.length_b   1.000
_cell.length_c   1.000
_cell.angle_alpha   90.00
_cell.angle_beta   90.00
_cell.angle_gamma   90.00
#
_symmetry.space_group_name_H-M   'P 1'
#
loop_
_entity.id
_entity.type
_entity.pdbx_description
1 polymer ?
#
loop_
_entity_poly.entity_id
_entity_poly.type
_entity_poly.pdbx_seq_one_letter_code
_entity_poly.pdbx_strand_id
1 'polypeptide(L)'
;MIKTVKSKAKEVVLDNLAGNIIAFFLLCVLTVLLDATGIGVIFTGVVAFGYAIFGLELVKTKKAKIGAFFSGIFKQFFKKWAAGFLMGLYTCLWSLLFIIPGIVKYYAYAMTPYIMAEKPNMGINDAITKSREIMKGHKWQLFWLDVSFTGWMLLSILTQGLALVFVWPYYSAARAAFYKEIKKSAK
;
A
#
# COMPACT_ATOMS: atom_id res chain seq x y z
N MET A 1 7.05 18.11 3.28
CA MET A 1 6.97 16.73 2.74
C MET A 1 5.54 16.20 2.64
N ILE A 2 4.74 16.06 3.73
CA ILE A 2 3.37 15.52 3.67
C ILE A 2 2.45 16.32 2.75
N LYS A 3 2.44 17.66 2.84
CA LYS A 3 1.63 18.52 1.94
C LYS A 3 1.99 18.31 0.47
N THR A 4 3.28 18.22 0.14
CA THR A 4 3.78 17.99 -1.23
C THR A 4 3.39 16.61 -1.74
N VAL A 5 3.47 15.57 -0.89
CA VAL A 5 3.06 14.20 -1.23
C VAL A 5 1.56 14.16 -1.53
N LYS A 6 0.74 14.78 -0.68
CA LYS A 6 -0.71 14.84 -0.86
C LYS A 6 -1.12 15.61 -2.11
N SER A 7 -0.49 16.77 -2.40
CA SER A 7 -0.82 17.53 -3.59
C SER A 7 -0.52 16.76 -4.88
N LYS A 8 0.64 16.10 -4.96
CA LYS A 8 1.00 15.23 -6.09
C LYS A 8 0.03 14.05 -6.25
N ALA A 9 -0.34 13.41 -5.14
CA ALA A 9 -1.28 12.30 -5.17
C ALA A 9 -2.68 12.76 -5.62
N LYS A 10 -3.16 13.89 -5.12
CA LYS A 10 -4.45 14.46 -5.50
C LYS A 10 -4.51 14.77 -7.00
N GLU A 11 -3.51 15.46 -7.53
CA GLU A 11 -3.41 15.78 -8.96
C GLU A 11 -3.54 14.52 -9.82
N VAL A 12 -2.68 13.51 -9.58
CA VAL A 12 -2.63 12.29 -10.38
C VAL A 12 -3.92 11.46 -10.27
N VAL A 13 -4.58 11.46 -9.12
CA VAL A 13 -5.84 10.72 -8.92
C VAL A 13 -6.99 11.42 -9.61
N LEU A 14 -7.08 12.74 -9.56
CA LEU A 14 -8.13 13.51 -10.25
C LEU A 14 -8.00 13.41 -11.78
N ASP A 15 -6.78 13.46 -12.31
CA ASP A 15 -6.52 13.31 -13.74
C ASP A 15 -6.90 11.92 -14.29
N ASN A 16 -7.00 10.91 -13.41
CA ASN A 16 -7.29 9.53 -13.78
C ASN A 16 -8.47 8.93 -12.99
N LEU A 17 -9.48 9.74 -12.72
CA LEU A 17 -10.58 9.39 -11.81
C LEU A 17 -11.28 8.07 -12.19
N ALA A 18 -11.67 7.92 -13.46
CA ALA A 18 -12.36 6.71 -13.95
C ALA A 18 -11.51 5.44 -13.74
N GLY A 19 -10.23 5.46 -14.10
CA GLY A 19 -9.34 4.32 -13.91
C GLY A 19 -9.12 3.97 -12.44
N ASN A 20 -9.09 4.97 -11.56
CA ASN A 20 -8.96 4.75 -10.12
C ASN A 20 -10.23 4.15 -9.51
N ILE A 21 -11.42 4.58 -9.95
CA ILE A 21 -12.71 4.03 -9.54
C ILE A 21 -12.80 2.55 -9.96
N ILE A 22 -12.47 2.24 -11.20
CA ILE A 22 -12.48 0.87 -11.72
C ILE A 22 -11.51 -0.02 -10.91
N ALA A 23 -10.28 0.44 -10.68
CA ALA A 23 -9.30 -0.31 -9.90
C ALA A 23 -9.75 -0.55 -8.46
N PHE A 24 -10.43 0.42 -7.83
CA PHE A 24 -11.01 0.26 -6.50
C PHE A 24 -12.17 -0.74 -6.50
N PHE A 25 -13.05 -0.69 -7.49
CA PHE A 25 -14.16 -1.63 -7.62
C PHE A 25 -13.66 -3.07 -7.82
N LEU A 26 -12.63 -3.25 -8.67
CA LEU A 26 -11.97 -4.54 -8.85
C LEU A 26 -11.34 -5.05 -7.54
N LEU A 27 -10.72 -4.16 -6.76
CA LEU A 27 -10.20 -4.49 -5.43
C LEU A 27 -11.32 -5.01 -4.52
N CYS A 28 -12.43 -4.28 -4.42
CA CYS A 28 -13.57 -4.66 -3.57
C CYS A 28 -14.17 -6.01 -3.99
N VAL A 29 -14.45 -6.18 -5.28
CA VAL A 29 -15.00 -7.44 -5.81
C VAL A 29 -14.07 -8.61 -5.51
N LEU A 30 -12.77 -8.45 -5.78
CA LEU A 30 -11.79 -9.50 -5.55
C LEU A 30 -11.67 -9.83 -4.05
N THR A 31 -11.70 -8.83 -3.18
CA THR A 31 -11.63 -9.05 -1.72
C THR A 31 -12.87 -9.80 -1.23
N VAL A 32 -14.05 -9.37 -1.63
CA VAL A 32 -15.32 -10.04 -1.25
C VAL A 32 -15.36 -11.49 -1.74
N LEU A 33 -14.95 -11.74 -2.99
CA LEU A 33 -14.89 -13.10 -3.53
C LEU A 33 -13.91 -13.99 -2.76
N LEU A 34 -12.74 -13.45 -2.38
CA LEU A 34 -11.76 -14.18 -1.58
C LEU A 34 -12.28 -14.46 -0.16
N ASP A 35 -12.91 -13.46 0.48
CA ASP A 35 -13.44 -13.60 1.84
C ASP A 35 -14.60 -14.62 1.89
N ALA A 36 -15.43 -14.67 0.85
CA ALA A 36 -16.51 -15.65 0.71
C ALA A 36 -16.01 -17.10 0.68
N THR A 37 -14.76 -17.33 0.29
CA THR A 37 -14.13 -18.67 0.30
C THR A 37 -13.58 -19.09 1.67
N GLY A 38 -13.58 -18.20 2.67
CA GLY A 38 -12.96 -18.42 3.98
C GLY A 38 -11.43 -18.40 3.98
N ILE A 39 -10.81 -18.40 2.80
CA ILE A 39 -9.35 -18.39 2.62
C ILE A 39 -8.83 -16.94 2.39
N GLY A 40 -9.75 -15.99 2.29
CA GLY A 40 -9.48 -14.59 1.93
C GLY A 40 -8.41 -13.93 2.79
N VAL A 41 -8.44 -14.17 4.09
CA VAL A 41 -7.46 -13.61 5.05
C VAL A 41 -6.02 -13.95 4.66
N ILE A 42 -5.78 -15.14 4.10
CA ILE A 42 -4.44 -15.60 3.68
C ILE A 42 -3.99 -14.86 2.40
N PHE A 43 -4.94 -14.49 1.54
CA PHE A 43 -4.65 -13.89 0.23
C PHE A 43 -4.78 -12.35 0.19
N THR A 44 -5.35 -11.72 1.20
CA THR A 44 -5.48 -10.25 1.29
C THR A 44 -4.14 -9.53 1.13
N GLY A 45 -3.04 -10.14 1.62
CA GLY A 45 -1.70 -9.60 1.43
C GLY A 45 -1.31 -9.41 -0.04
N VAL A 46 -1.65 -10.36 -0.92
CA VAL A 46 -1.33 -10.28 -2.36
C VAL A 46 -2.13 -9.19 -3.05
N VAL A 47 -3.40 -9.04 -2.68
CA VAL A 47 -4.28 -7.99 -3.21
C VAL A 47 -3.74 -6.61 -2.82
N ALA A 48 -3.25 -6.46 -1.59
CA ALA A 48 -2.59 -5.23 -1.13
C ALA A 48 -1.33 -4.92 -1.95
N PHE A 49 -0.53 -5.93 -2.31
CA PHE A 49 0.61 -5.76 -3.23
C PHE A 49 0.17 -5.29 -4.62
N GLY A 50 -0.91 -5.87 -5.18
CA GLY A 50 -1.47 -5.44 -6.46
C GLY A 50 -1.82 -3.95 -6.45
N TYR A 51 -2.49 -3.51 -5.39
CA TYR A 51 -2.89 -2.12 -5.25
C TYR A 51 -1.71 -1.16 -4.99
N ALA A 52 -0.71 -1.59 -4.24
CA ALA A 52 0.51 -0.83 -4.04
C ALA A 52 1.28 -0.63 -5.37
N ILE A 53 1.34 -1.66 -6.21
CA ILE A 53 1.98 -1.60 -7.53
C ILE A 53 1.20 -0.68 -8.46
N PHE A 54 -0.13 -0.77 -8.47
CA PHE A 54 -1.00 0.15 -9.21
C PHE A 54 -0.75 1.60 -8.80
N GLY A 55 -0.76 1.91 -7.50
CA GLY A 55 -0.48 3.26 -6.99
C GLY A 55 0.92 3.76 -7.35
N LEU A 56 1.93 2.87 -7.34
CA LEU A 56 3.29 3.22 -7.73
C LEU A 56 3.38 3.55 -9.23
N GLU A 57 2.73 2.75 -10.08
CA GLU A 57 2.67 2.97 -11.52
C GLU A 57 1.90 4.26 -11.86
N LEU A 58 0.78 4.49 -11.20
CA LEU A 58 -0.01 5.72 -11.33
C LEU A 58 0.83 6.96 -11.05
N VAL A 59 1.60 6.97 -9.96
CA VAL A 59 2.48 8.10 -9.60
C VAL A 59 3.70 8.20 -10.54
N LYS A 60 4.16 7.08 -11.16
CA LYS A 60 5.27 7.08 -12.13
C LYS A 60 4.86 7.61 -13.49
N THR A 61 3.74 7.12 -14.03
CA THR A 61 3.35 7.35 -15.42
C THR A 61 2.27 8.40 -15.58
N LYS A 62 1.66 8.87 -14.48
CA LYS A 62 0.48 9.73 -14.45
C LYS A 62 -0.73 9.14 -15.23
N LYS A 63 -0.76 7.82 -15.42
CA LYS A 63 -1.84 7.10 -16.11
C LYS A 63 -2.30 5.90 -15.27
N ALA A 64 -3.60 5.77 -15.08
CA ALA A 64 -4.20 4.62 -14.40
C ALA A 64 -4.21 3.40 -15.34
N LYS A 65 -3.21 2.55 -15.21
CA LYS A 65 -3.11 1.29 -15.96
C LYS A 65 -3.66 0.14 -15.13
N ILE A 66 -4.88 -0.29 -15.39
CA ILE A 66 -5.52 -1.42 -14.68
C ILE A 66 -4.69 -2.70 -14.81
N GLY A 67 -4.02 -2.91 -15.94
CA GLY A 67 -3.08 -4.03 -16.13
C GLY A 67 -1.96 -4.07 -15.10
N ALA A 68 -1.55 -2.92 -14.52
CA ALA A 68 -0.56 -2.89 -13.44
C ALA A 68 -1.11 -3.51 -12.15
N PHE A 69 -2.40 -3.37 -11.85
CA PHE A 69 -3.06 -4.01 -10.72
C PHE A 69 -3.00 -5.54 -10.87
N PHE A 70 -3.45 -6.08 -12.01
CA PHE A 70 -3.44 -7.52 -12.26
C PHE A 70 -2.02 -8.08 -12.32
N SER A 71 -1.09 -7.43 -13.01
CA SER A 71 0.30 -7.85 -13.02
C SER A 71 0.91 -7.81 -11.62
N GLY A 72 0.45 -6.87 -10.78
CA GLY A 72 0.80 -6.77 -9.38
C GLY A 72 0.35 -7.97 -8.55
N ILE A 73 -0.78 -8.58 -8.88
CA ILE A 73 -1.29 -9.77 -8.20
C ILE A 73 -0.61 -11.03 -8.76
N PHE A 74 -0.71 -11.26 -10.07
CA PHE A 74 -0.37 -12.55 -10.68
C PHE A 74 1.14 -12.75 -10.91
N LYS A 75 1.87 -11.69 -11.26
CA LYS A 75 3.31 -11.80 -11.48
C LYS A 75 4.03 -12.10 -10.17
N GLN A 76 4.70 -13.24 -10.12
CA GLN A 76 5.39 -13.76 -8.91
C GLN A 76 4.45 -13.87 -7.69
N PHE A 77 3.26 -14.43 -7.91
CA PHE A 77 2.21 -14.59 -6.91
C PHE A 77 2.72 -15.18 -5.60
N PHE A 78 3.34 -16.35 -5.64
CA PHE A 78 3.84 -17.04 -4.44
C PHE A 78 4.87 -16.22 -3.67
N LYS A 79 5.72 -15.48 -4.36
CA LYS A 79 6.72 -14.62 -3.72
C LYS A 79 6.08 -13.45 -2.97
N LYS A 80 5.05 -12.84 -3.55
CA LYS A 80 4.31 -11.74 -2.91
C LYS A 80 3.44 -12.25 -1.77
N TRP A 81 2.85 -13.42 -1.94
CA TRP A 81 2.11 -14.09 -0.89
C TRP A 81 3.01 -14.36 0.32
N ALA A 82 4.16 -15.00 0.10
CA ALA A 82 5.12 -15.27 1.16
C ALA A 82 5.64 -13.98 1.83
N ALA A 83 5.85 -12.91 1.06
CA ALA A 83 6.26 -11.63 1.61
C ALA A 83 5.17 -11.03 2.51
N GLY A 84 3.91 -11.04 2.07
CA GLY A 84 2.76 -10.57 2.87
C GLY A 84 2.60 -11.37 4.16
N PHE A 85 2.71 -12.70 4.07
CA PHE A 85 2.66 -13.59 5.22
C PHE A 85 3.80 -13.32 6.22
N LEU A 86 5.04 -13.23 5.74
CA LEU A 86 6.21 -12.93 6.60
C LEU A 86 6.11 -11.55 7.26
N MET A 87 5.66 -10.54 6.55
CA MET A 87 5.43 -9.20 7.11
C MET A 87 4.38 -9.26 8.23
N GLY A 88 3.27 -9.95 7.99
CA GLY A 88 2.21 -10.16 8.97
C GLY A 88 2.72 -10.93 10.19
N LEU A 89 3.42 -12.04 9.98
CA LEU A 89 4.00 -12.86 11.04
C LEU A 89 4.99 -12.06 11.90
N TYR A 90 5.93 -11.33 11.28
CA TYR A 90 6.88 -10.50 12.02
C TYR A 90 6.18 -9.39 12.80
N THR A 91 5.17 -8.75 12.22
CA THR A 91 4.40 -7.73 12.92
C THR A 91 3.63 -8.32 14.09
N CYS A 92 2.99 -9.46 13.90
CA CYS A 92 2.25 -10.19 14.93
C CYS A 92 3.15 -10.59 16.10
N LEU A 93 4.32 -11.19 15.84
CA LEU A 93 5.28 -11.58 16.86
C LEU A 93 5.74 -10.39 17.70
N TRP A 94 6.00 -9.25 17.06
CA TRP A 94 6.38 -8.02 17.77
C TRP A 94 5.20 -7.40 18.53
N SER A 95 3.97 -7.56 18.05
CA SER A 95 2.76 -7.08 18.73
C SER A 95 2.42 -7.93 19.96
N LEU A 96 2.76 -9.21 19.93
CA LEU A 96 2.62 -10.12 21.09
C LEU A 96 3.54 -9.72 22.25
N LEU A 97 4.74 -9.21 21.95
CA LEU A 97 5.66 -8.72 22.99
C LEU A 97 5.16 -7.41 23.60
N PHE A 98 4.80 -6.43 22.77
CA PHE A 98 4.20 -5.16 23.17
C PHE A 98 3.53 -4.49 21.96
N ILE A 99 2.37 -3.86 22.13
CA ILE A 99 1.63 -3.17 21.07
C ILE A 99 2.48 -2.10 20.38
N ILE A 100 3.24 -1.29 21.14
CA ILE A 100 4.06 -0.19 20.60
C ILE A 100 5.15 -0.70 19.63
N PRO A 101 6.00 -1.69 19.97
CA PRO A 101 6.94 -2.28 19.03
C PRO A 101 6.27 -2.87 17.77
N GLY A 102 5.07 -3.46 17.89
CA GLY A 102 4.30 -3.96 16.75
C GLY A 102 3.95 -2.85 15.74
N ILE A 103 3.44 -1.72 16.23
CA ILE A 103 3.15 -0.54 15.40
C ILE A 103 4.42 -0.04 14.71
N VAL A 104 5.52 0.10 15.45
CA VAL A 104 6.81 0.56 14.90
C VAL A 104 7.32 -0.38 13.79
N LYS A 105 7.11 -1.70 13.93
CA LYS A 105 7.50 -2.69 12.93
C LYS A 105 6.56 -2.68 11.72
N TYR A 106 5.26 -2.50 11.91
CA TYR A 106 4.31 -2.30 10.82
C TYR A 106 4.76 -1.17 9.89
N TYR A 107 5.09 0.00 10.45
CA TYR A 107 5.61 1.13 9.68
C TYR A 107 6.98 0.85 9.06
N ALA A 108 7.84 0.08 9.72
CA ALA A 108 9.13 -0.30 9.16
C ALA A 108 9.02 -1.17 7.90
N TYR A 109 7.99 -2.00 7.81
CA TYR A 109 7.77 -2.92 6.68
C TYR A 109 6.87 -2.33 5.59
N ALA A 110 6.26 -1.18 5.82
CA ALA A 110 5.25 -0.58 4.95
C ALA A 110 5.71 -0.33 3.50
N MET A 111 7.01 -0.18 3.26
CA MET A 111 7.56 0.09 1.93
C MET A 111 7.97 -1.18 1.17
N THR A 112 7.91 -2.36 1.79
CA THR A 112 8.26 -3.63 1.15
C THR A 112 7.53 -3.89 -0.17
N PRO A 113 6.21 -3.66 -0.31
CA PRO A 113 5.50 -3.87 -1.57
C PRO A 113 6.06 -3.03 -2.71
N TYR A 114 6.42 -1.79 -2.43
CA TYR A 114 6.95 -0.86 -3.44
C TYR A 114 8.37 -1.25 -3.88
N ILE A 115 9.20 -1.74 -2.94
CA ILE A 115 10.56 -2.22 -3.23
C ILE A 115 10.49 -3.47 -4.11
N MET A 116 9.62 -4.43 -3.76
CA MET A 116 9.44 -5.64 -4.56
C MET A 116 8.83 -5.36 -5.93
N ALA A 117 8.00 -4.32 -6.06
CA ALA A 117 7.49 -3.85 -7.35
C ALA A 117 8.59 -3.32 -8.26
N GLU A 118 9.56 -2.60 -7.69
CA GLU A 118 10.69 -2.05 -8.46
C GLU A 118 11.82 -3.06 -8.71
N LYS A 119 12.02 -4.00 -7.79
CA LYS A 119 13.05 -5.04 -7.85
C LYS A 119 12.45 -6.42 -7.65
N PRO A 120 11.77 -6.99 -8.68
CA PRO A 120 11.05 -8.26 -8.56
C PRO A 120 11.94 -9.45 -8.21
N ASN A 121 13.22 -9.39 -8.58
CA ASN A 121 14.19 -10.47 -8.34
C ASN A 121 14.84 -10.43 -6.93
N MET A 122 14.63 -9.34 -6.17
CA MET A 122 15.17 -9.22 -4.81
C MET A 122 14.57 -10.27 -3.88
N GLY A 123 15.37 -10.82 -2.96
CA GLY A 123 14.91 -11.73 -1.91
C GLY A 123 13.84 -11.08 -1.02
N ILE A 124 12.94 -11.88 -0.44
CA ILE A 124 11.86 -11.37 0.42
C ILE A 124 12.45 -10.69 1.66
N ASN A 125 13.39 -11.37 2.33
CA ASN A 125 14.05 -10.84 3.53
C ASN A 125 14.88 -9.59 3.21
N ASP A 126 15.51 -9.54 2.04
CA ASP A 126 16.27 -8.38 1.58
C ASP A 126 15.34 -7.18 1.34
N ALA A 127 14.16 -7.42 0.76
CA ALA A 127 13.16 -6.38 0.55
C ALA A 127 12.61 -5.83 1.87
N ILE A 128 12.37 -6.71 2.86
CA ILE A 128 11.93 -6.33 4.21
C ILE A 128 13.05 -5.52 4.92
N THR A 129 14.30 -6.00 4.83
CA THR A 129 15.45 -5.31 5.42
C THR A 129 15.65 -3.94 4.77
N LYS A 130 15.56 -3.87 3.45
CA LYS A 130 15.64 -2.62 2.70
C LYS A 130 14.52 -1.63 3.06
N SER A 131 13.31 -2.15 3.28
CA SER A 131 12.19 -1.33 3.77
C SER A 131 12.51 -0.72 5.14
N ARG A 132 13.06 -1.53 6.06
CA ARG A 132 13.48 -1.05 7.39
C ARG A 132 14.54 0.04 7.31
N GLU A 133 15.51 -0.10 6.41
CA GLU A 133 16.58 0.89 6.20
C GLU A 133 16.01 2.21 5.69
N ILE A 134 15.23 2.18 4.61
CA ILE A 134 14.62 3.38 4.00
C ILE A 134 13.66 4.07 4.99
N MET A 135 12.95 3.31 5.80
CA MET A 135 12.01 3.84 6.81
C MET A 135 12.67 4.31 8.10
N LYS A 136 13.99 4.17 8.25
CA LYS A 136 14.73 4.69 9.39
C LYS A 136 14.69 6.22 9.37
N GLY A 137 14.12 6.82 10.43
CA GLY A 137 13.89 8.27 10.49
C GLY A 137 12.57 8.76 9.86
N HIS A 138 11.91 7.95 9.02
CA HIS A 138 10.71 8.37 8.28
C HIS A 138 9.39 7.75 8.77
N LYS A 139 9.43 6.83 9.76
CA LYS A 139 8.25 6.14 10.29
C LYS A 139 7.19 7.10 10.83
N TRP A 140 7.63 8.12 11.58
CA TRP A 140 6.76 9.14 12.14
C TRP A 140 6.08 9.99 11.07
N GLN A 141 6.76 10.26 9.98
CA GLN A 141 6.20 10.98 8.85
C GLN A 141 5.10 10.18 8.14
N LEU A 142 5.30 8.85 7.98
CA LEU A 142 4.27 7.97 7.41
C LEU A 142 3.08 7.84 8.37
N PHE A 143 3.32 7.73 9.67
CA PHE A 143 2.26 7.74 10.68
C PHE A 143 1.38 9.00 10.58
N TRP A 144 1.97 10.18 10.53
CA TRP A 144 1.22 11.43 10.36
C TRP A 144 0.51 11.53 9.01
N LEU A 145 1.07 10.94 7.96
CA LEU A 145 0.37 10.81 6.70
C LEU A 145 -0.90 9.98 6.87
N ASP A 146 -0.81 8.82 7.49
CA ASP A 146 -1.95 7.93 7.74
C ASP A 146 -2.99 8.59 8.66
N VAL A 147 -2.57 9.22 9.77
CA VAL A 147 -3.44 9.99 10.67
C VAL A 147 -4.20 11.09 9.92
N SER A 148 -3.55 11.73 8.96
CA SER A 148 -4.19 12.78 8.17
C SER A 148 -5.28 12.28 7.22
N PHE A 149 -5.36 10.97 6.98
CA PHE A 149 -6.44 10.33 6.23
C PHE A 149 -7.55 9.76 7.14
N THR A 150 -7.33 9.68 8.46
CA THR A 150 -8.30 9.12 9.41
C THR A 150 -9.63 9.86 9.36
N GLY A 151 -9.61 11.20 9.25
CA GLY A 151 -10.84 11.99 9.10
C GLY A 151 -11.66 11.62 7.86
N TRP A 152 -10.97 11.37 6.74
CA TRP A 152 -11.62 10.92 5.50
C TRP A 152 -12.14 9.48 5.60
N MET A 153 -11.44 8.62 6.34
CA MET A 153 -11.91 7.26 6.62
C MET A 153 -13.15 7.27 7.53
N LEU A 154 -13.20 8.15 8.54
CA LEU A 154 -14.39 8.34 9.36
C LEU A 154 -15.59 8.85 8.54
N LEU A 155 -15.37 9.80 7.63
CA LEU A 155 -16.38 10.25 6.69
C LEU A 155 -16.89 9.10 5.80
N SER A 156 -16.03 8.16 5.47
CA SER A 156 -16.41 6.97 4.68
C SER A 156 -17.38 6.06 5.45
N ILE A 157 -17.26 5.97 6.76
CA ILE A 157 -18.22 5.24 7.60
C ILE A 157 -19.59 5.93 7.56
N LEU A 158 -19.62 7.25 7.71
CA LEU A 158 -20.87 8.04 7.65
C LEU A 158 -21.58 7.94 6.29
N THR A 159 -20.81 7.80 5.20
CA THR A 159 -21.33 7.65 3.83
C THR A 159 -21.56 6.20 3.42
N GLN A 160 -21.58 5.25 4.38
CA GLN A 160 -21.74 3.81 4.13
C GLN A 160 -20.73 3.27 3.09
N GLY A 161 -19.52 3.80 3.09
CA GLY A 161 -18.44 3.37 2.20
C GLY A 161 -18.32 4.14 0.88
N LEU A 162 -19.31 4.96 0.49
CA LEU A 162 -19.24 5.70 -0.78
C LEU A 162 -18.00 6.57 -0.90
N ALA A 163 -17.58 7.21 0.18
CA ALA A 163 -16.36 8.04 0.16
C ALA A 163 -15.08 7.22 -0.04
N LEU A 164 -15.05 5.93 0.27
CA LEU A 164 -13.88 5.06 0.05
C LEU A 164 -13.47 4.98 -1.42
N VAL A 165 -14.43 5.07 -2.34
CA VAL A 165 -14.17 5.06 -3.80
C VAL A 165 -13.16 6.14 -4.18
N PHE A 166 -13.20 7.29 -3.52
CA PHE A 166 -12.29 8.42 -3.75
C PHE A 166 -11.10 8.44 -2.79
N VAL A 167 -11.34 8.09 -1.52
CA VAL A 167 -10.33 8.15 -0.46
C VAL A 167 -9.26 7.10 -0.65
N TRP A 168 -9.63 5.87 -1.03
CA TRP A 168 -8.70 4.75 -1.14
C TRP A 168 -7.66 4.91 -2.26
N PRO A 169 -8.04 5.28 -3.51
CA PRO A 169 -7.06 5.59 -4.55
C PRO A 169 -6.14 6.74 -4.15
N TYR A 170 -6.68 7.78 -3.51
CA TYR A 170 -5.91 8.93 -3.05
C TYR A 170 -4.89 8.53 -1.98
N TYR A 171 -5.30 7.71 -1.01
CA TYR A 171 -4.43 7.18 0.03
C TYR A 171 -3.30 6.31 -0.55
N SER A 172 -3.62 5.41 -1.47
CA SER A 172 -2.64 4.56 -2.15
C SER A 172 -1.62 5.37 -2.95
N ALA A 173 -2.09 6.35 -3.72
CA ALA A 173 -1.23 7.25 -4.47
C ALA A 173 -0.35 8.10 -3.55
N ALA A 174 -0.87 8.55 -2.39
CA ALA A 174 -0.10 9.29 -1.40
C ALA A 174 1.03 8.43 -0.80
N ARG A 175 0.75 7.16 -0.47
CA ARG A 175 1.78 6.23 0.01
C ARG A 175 2.85 5.93 -1.05
N ALA A 176 2.45 5.77 -2.30
CA ALA A 176 3.39 5.57 -3.41
C ALA A 176 4.26 6.82 -3.66
N ALA A 177 3.66 8.01 -3.58
CA ALA A 177 4.40 9.26 -3.68
C ALA A 177 5.38 9.47 -2.51
N PHE A 178 4.95 9.09 -1.29
CA PHE A 178 5.80 9.10 -0.10
C PHE A 178 7.02 8.19 -0.28
N TYR A 179 6.81 6.94 -0.75
CA TYR A 179 7.92 6.03 -1.07
C TYR A 179 8.92 6.64 -2.04
N LYS A 180 8.45 7.28 -3.11
CA LYS A 180 9.34 7.95 -4.07
C LYS A 180 10.14 9.08 -3.46
N GLU A 181 9.55 9.83 -2.54
CA GLU A 181 10.22 10.97 -1.89
C GLU A 181 11.31 10.49 -0.93
N ILE A 182 11.01 9.54 -0.03
CA ILE A 182 12.00 9.01 0.91
C ILE A 182 13.14 8.27 0.20
N LYS A 183 12.85 7.62 -0.93
CA LYS A 183 13.88 6.95 -1.73
C LYS A 183 14.87 7.93 -2.35
N LYS A 184 14.46 9.16 -2.68
CA LYS A 184 15.35 10.22 -3.14
C LYS A 184 16.26 10.74 -2.03
N SER A 185 15.73 10.83 -0.80
CA SER A 185 16.48 11.28 0.37
C SER A 185 17.47 10.24 0.89
N ALA A 186 17.33 8.96 0.50
CA ALA A 186 18.20 7.85 0.90
C ALA A 186 19.35 7.58 -0.09
N LYS A 187 19.48 8.39 -1.16
CA LYS A 187 20.62 8.42 -2.08
C LYS A 187 21.58 9.53 -1.68
#